data_e0cfa45f6e73fd547f4cb9994bff06b0
#
_entry.id   e0cfa45f6e73fd547f4cb9994bff06b0
#
_cell.length_a   1.000
_cell.length_b   1.000
_cell.length_c   1.000
_cell.angle_alpha   90.00
_cell.angle_beta   90.00
_cell.angle_gamma   90.00
#
_symmetry.space_group_name_H-M   'P 1'
#
loop_
_entity.id
_entity.type
_entity.pdbx_description
1 polymer ?
#
loop_
_entity_poly.entity_id
_entity_poly.type
_entity_poly.pdbx_seq_one_letter_code
_entity_poly.pdbx_strand_id
1 'polypeptide(L)'
;TSQALGIVLAVFFGGLAMKLYDISLTLSPESIRWVTAQPLELIGRKRMSQGDTNNSSSIHTSVHAGTHVDAPFHFLPDGITIEALPLETFIGPARVCAAEPGTHITAADVAKANLQGETRVLFKTRNSQLLKKGVYDANFAPFSVDGAKALVDLGVKLVGLDYLSAAGASEQVPVRRAFLDHGVILLEGVDLSDVPAGRYELFCPPIKLAGSDGAPCRAVLRELV
;
A
#
# COMPACT_ATOMS: atom_id res chain seq x y z
N THR A 1 -16.06 18.13 3.08
CA THR A 1 -16.22 16.68 2.89
C THR A 1 -16.19 16.38 1.39
N SER A 2 -15.02 16.30 0.78
CA SER A 2 -14.83 15.80 -0.58
C SER A 2 -13.81 14.68 -0.48
N GLN A 3 -14.29 13.45 -0.31
CA GLN A 3 -13.49 12.28 -0.64
C GLN A 3 -13.34 12.31 -2.16
N ALA A 4 -12.10 12.56 -2.63
CA ALA A 4 -11.79 12.45 -4.04
C ALA A 4 -11.97 10.98 -4.45
N LEU A 5 -12.98 10.72 -5.30
CA LEU A 5 -13.09 9.45 -6.01
C LEU A 5 -11.75 9.13 -6.68
N GLY A 6 -11.34 7.87 -6.62
CA GLY A 6 -10.16 7.38 -7.32
C GLY A 6 -10.21 7.85 -8.78
N ILE A 7 -9.23 8.66 -9.18
CA ILE A 7 -9.22 9.28 -10.52
C ILE A 7 -8.82 8.17 -11.49
N VAL A 8 -9.79 7.71 -12.29
CA VAL A 8 -9.53 6.93 -13.49
C VAL A 8 -9.15 7.91 -14.60
N LEU A 9 -7.87 8.07 -14.86
CA LEU A 9 -7.37 8.94 -15.94
C LEU A 9 -7.13 8.10 -17.19
N ALA A 10 -7.83 8.40 -18.28
CA ALA A 10 -7.47 7.89 -19.59
C ALA A 10 -6.32 8.75 -20.16
N VAL A 11 -5.14 8.17 -20.29
CA VAL A 11 -3.98 8.81 -20.94
C VAL A 11 -3.84 8.24 -22.34
N PHE A 12 -3.82 9.10 -23.35
CA PHE A 12 -3.63 8.68 -24.74
C PHE A 12 -2.14 8.66 -25.09
N PHE A 13 -1.58 7.48 -25.33
CA PHE A 13 -0.27 7.31 -25.94
C PHE A 13 -0.44 6.52 -27.23
N GLY A 14 -0.04 7.12 -28.35
CA GLY A 14 -0.07 6.42 -29.65
C GLY A 14 -1.45 5.93 -30.11
N GLY A 15 -2.55 6.59 -29.69
CA GLY A 15 -3.92 6.26 -30.14
C GLY A 15 -4.64 5.18 -29.31
N LEU A 16 -4.00 4.57 -28.32
CA LEU A 16 -4.63 3.65 -27.35
C LEU A 16 -4.91 4.39 -26.04
N ALA A 17 -6.15 4.31 -25.55
CA ALA A 17 -6.51 4.82 -24.24
C ALA A 17 -5.99 3.84 -23.18
N MET A 18 -4.94 4.21 -22.47
CA MET A 18 -4.45 3.45 -21.30
C MET A 18 -5.17 3.92 -20.04
N LYS A 19 -5.70 3.00 -19.27
CA LYS A 19 -6.36 3.31 -18.01
C LYS A 19 -5.38 3.26 -16.86
N LEU A 20 -5.36 4.32 -16.06
CA LEU A 20 -4.60 4.44 -14.83
C LEU A 20 -5.55 4.42 -13.64
N TYR A 21 -5.20 3.66 -12.63
CA TYR A 21 -5.88 3.65 -11.33
C TYR A 21 -4.94 4.23 -10.29
N ASP A 22 -5.29 5.37 -9.72
CA ASP A 22 -4.64 5.87 -8.53
C ASP A 22 -5.20 5.11 -7.33
N ILE A 23 -4.40 4.23 -6.77
CA ILE A 23 -4.78 3.38 -5.63
C ILE A 23 -4.26 3.94 -4.30
N SER A 24 -3.83 5.21 -4.28
CA SER A 24 -3.31 5.84 -3.07
C SER A 24 -4.41 6.48 -2.23
N LEU A 25 -4.27 6.39 -0.92
CA LEU A 25 -5.09 7.17 0.00
C LEU A 25 -4.64 8.63 0.00
N THR A 26 -5.59 9.55 0.00
CA THR A 26 -5.30 10.96 0.22
C THR A 26 -4.88 11.16 1.67
N LEU A 27 -3.72 11.80 1.90
CA LEU A 27 -3.25 12.16 3.22
C LEU A 27 -3.81 13.52 3.65
N SER A 28 -4.48 13.53 4.80
CA SER A 28 -4.96 14.75 5.48
C SER A 28 -4.91 14.54 7.00
N PRO A 29 -5.09 15.60 7.80
CA PRO A 29 -5.21 15.46 9.26
C PRO A 29 -6.35 14.52 9.70
N GLU A 30 -7.40 14.40 8.88
CA GLU A 30 -8.59 13.56 9.12
C GLU A 30 -8.47 12.16 8.51
N SER A 31 -7.36 11.86 7.83
CA SER A 31 -7.19 10.54 7.18
C SER A 31 -7.30 9.41 8.19
N ILE A 32 -7.90 8.31 7.72
CA ILE A 32 -7.89 7.06 8.47
C ILE A 32 -6.45 6.67 8.80
N ARG A 33 -6.21 6.24 10.04
CA ARG A 33 -4.89 5.84 10.51
C ARG A 33 -4.99 4.69 11.50
N TRP A 34 -3.88 4.02 11.71
CA TRP A 34 -3.76 3.04 12.78
C TRP A 34 -4.02 3.69 14.14
N VAL A 35 -4.63 2.96 15.06
CA VAL A 35 -5.14 3.50 16.35
C VAL A 35 -4.08 4.22 17.19
N THR A 36 -2.83 3.81 17.12
CA THR A 36 -1.72 4.43 17.86
C THR A 36 -0.90 5.42 17.03
N ALA A 37 -1.19 5.56 15.73
CA ALA A 37 -0.43 6.45 14.85
C ALA A 37 -0.78 7.92 15.11
N GLN A 38 0.23 8.76 15.09
CA GLN A 38 0.05 10.21 15.17
C GLN A 38 -0.72 10.73 13.94
N PRO A 39 -1.63 11.70 14.12
CA PRO A 39 -2.27 12.35 12.99
C PRO A 39 -1.25 13.08 12.13
N LEU A 40 -1.54 13.17 10.83
CA LEU A 40 -0.78 14.02 9.94
C LEU A 40 -1.01 15.49 10.31
N GLU A 41 0.07 16.26 10.39
CA GLU A 41 0.03 17.72 10.53
C GLU A 41 0.52 18.37 9.22
N LEU A 42 -0.35 19.13 8.57
CA LEU A 42 0.02 19.99 7.44
C LEU A 42 0.11 21.44 7.92
N ILE A 43 1.33 21.88 8.14
CA ILE A 43 1.62 23.19 8.76
C ILE A 43 1.88 24.22 7.66
N GLY A 44 1.01 25.22 7.57
CA GLY A 44 1.22 26.37 6.70
C GLY A 44 2.34 27.26 7.21
N ARG A 45 3.42 27.37 6.45
CA ARG A 45 4.57 28.22 6.78
C ARG A 45 4.44 29.62 6.17
N LYS A 46 3.90 29.69 4.95
CA LYS A 46 3.61 30.94 4.22
C LYS A 46 2.29 30.82 3.49
N ARG A 47 1.58 31.92 3.33
CA ARG A 47 0.32 31.99 2.60
C ARG A 47 0.22 33.28 1.78
N MET A 48 0.00 33.15 0.48
CA MET A 48 -0.24 34.30 -0.43
C MET A 48 -1.50 35.06 -0.01
N SER A 49 -2.50 34.40 0.55
CA SER A 49 -3.69 35.04 1.11
C SER A 49 -3.42 35.91 2.33
N GLN A 50 -2.23 35.81 2.92
CA GLN A 50 -1.76 36.61 4.06
C GLN A 50 -0.67 37.63 3.66
N GLY A 51 -0.43 37.79 2.34
CA GLY A 51 0.56 38.76 1.83
C GLY A 51 1.95 38.17 1.57
N ASP A 52 2.14 36.87 1.74
CA ASP A 52 3.41 36.22 1.39
C ASP A 52 3.59 36.12 -0.13
N THR A 53 4.82 36.00 -0.60
CA THR A 53 5.16 35.86 -2.02
C THR A 53 4.82 34.49 -2.60
N ASN A 54 4.66 33.45 -1.76
CA ASN A 54 4.36 32.08 -2.15
C ASN A 54 3.61 31.33 -1.03
N ASN A 55 3.00 30.20 -1.37
CA ASN A 55 2.53 29.25 -0.38
C ASN A 55 3.64 28.27 -0.05
N SER A 56 3.87 28.00 1.24
CA SER A 56 4.84 27.01 1.73
C SER A 56 4.24 26.23 2.88
N SER A 57 4.46 24.93 2.92
CA SER A 57 3.98 24.06 3.98
C SER A 57 5.04 23.07 4.42
N SER A 58 4.97 22.65 5.68
CA SER A 58 5.70 21.51 6.23
C SER A 58 4.71 20.40 6.55
N ILE A 59 5.18 19.17 6.48
CA ILE A 59 4.41 17.99 6.88
C ILE A 59 5.11 17.32 8.07
N HIS A 60 4.33 16.91 9.05
CA HIS A 60 4.75 16.03 10.13
C HIS A 60 3.80 14.84 10.14
N THR A 61 4.34 13.64 9.99
CA THR A 61 3.55 12.42 9.89
C THR A 61 4.40 11.18 10.19
N SER A 62 3.75 10.05 10.48
CA SER A 62 4.42 8.75 10.48
C SER A 62 4.87 8.38 9.07
N VAL A 63 5.98 7.65 8.94
CA VAL A 63 6.39 7.04 7.66
C VAL A 63 5.45 5.94 7.21
N HIS A 64 4.60 5.43 8.12
CA HIS A 64 3.54 4.45 7.84
C HIS A 64 2.15 5.10 7.72
N ALA A 65 2.09 6.34 7.20
CA ALA A 65 0.83 7.05 7.01
C ALA A 65 0.25 6.82 5.61
N GLY A 66 -1.05 6.52 5.56
CA GLY A 66 -1.78 6.31 4.30
C GLY A 66 -1.23 5.17 3.48
N THR A 67 -1.03 5.40 2.16
CA THR A 67 -0.38 4.43 1.28
C THR A 67 1.13 4.51 1.45
N HIS A 68 1.74 3.41 1.91
CA HIS A 68 3.15 3.38 2.26
C HIS A 68 3.77 2.00 2.03
N VAL A 69 5.08 1.95 2.09
CA VAL A 69 5.89 0.73 2.00
C VAL A 69 6.61 0.50 3.31
N ASP A 70 6.54 -0.74 3.84
CA ASP A 70 7.36 -1.21 4.95
C ASP A 70 8.69 -1.76 4.42
N ALA A 71 9.81 -1.27 4.94
CA ALA A 71 11.13 -1.85 4.70
C ALA A 71 11.43 -2.98 5.71
N PRO A 72 12.35 -3.91 5.42
CA PRO A 72 12.77 -4.94 6.38
C PRO A 72 13.19 -4.39 7.74
N PHE A 73 13.82 -3.21 7.77
CA PHE A 73 14.23 -2.53 9.02
C PHE A 73 13.06 -2.28 9.99
N HIS A 74 11.81 -2.25 9.50
CA HIS A 74 10.64 -2.05 10.36
C HIS A 74 10.47 -3.12 11.46
N PHE A 75 10.80 -4.38 11.17
CA PHE A 75 10.68 -5.50 12.13
C PHE A 75 11.98 -6.28 12.33
N LEU A 76 13.03 -5.95 11.58
CA LEU A 76 14.33 -6.61 11.64
C LEU A 76 15.39 -5.58 12.04
N PRO A 77 16.07 -5.73 13.20
CA PRO A 77 17.05 -4.75 13.68
C PRO A 77 18.18 -4.44 12.68
N ASP A 78 18.60 -5.45 11.93
CA ASP A 78 19.64 -5.35 10.90
C ASP A 78 19.04 -5.37 9.47
N GLY A 79 17.76 -5.08 9.34
CA GLY A 79 17.04 -5.07 8.08
C GLY A 79 17.47 -3.91 7.15
N ILE A 80 17.28 -4.11 5.86
CA ILE A 80 17.54 -3.07 4.85
C ILE A 80 16.55 -1.93 5.06
N THR A 81 17.07 -0.69 5.01
CA THR A 81 16.28 0.55 5.09
C THR A 81 15.66 0.91 3.73
N ILE A 82 14.66 1.79 3.74
CA ILE A 82 13.81 2.04 2.58
C ILE A 82 14.58 2.57 1.37
N GLU A 83 15.57 3.43 1.57
CA GLU A 83 16.37 4.03 0.49
C GLU A 83 17.32 3.04 -0.19
N ALA A 84 17.62 1.92 0.47
CA ALA A 84 18.52 0.89 -0.06
C ALA A 84 17.78 -0.22 -0.84
N LEU A 85 16.45 -0.21 -0.82
CA LEU A 85 15.66 -1.18 -1.57
C LEU A 85 15.73 -0.90 -3.09
N PRO A 86 15.88 -1.95 -3.94
CA PRO A 86 15.99 -1.78 -5.37
C PRO A 86 14.66 -1.30 -5.98
N LEU A 87 14.74 -0.39 -6.96
CA LEU A 87 13.55 0.19 -7.62
C LEU A 87 12.69 -0.86 -8.33
N GLU A 88 13.30 -1.94 -8.80
CA GLU A 88 12.63 -3.07 -9.43
C GLU A 88 11.60 -3.74 -8.51
N THR A 89 11.72 -3.56 -7.19
CA THR A 89 10.72 -4.03 -6.24
C THR A 89 9.39 -3.29 -6.43
N PHE A 90 9.45 -2.01 -6.73
CA PHE A 90 8.29 -1.09 -6.72
C PHE A 90 7.68 -0.84 -8.09
N ILE A 91 8.34 -1.27 -9.17
CA ILE A 91 7.91 -1.00 -10.55
C ILE A 91 7.90 -2.30 -11.34
N GLY A 92 6.81 -2.55 -12.05
CA GLY A 92 6.70 -3.67 -12.99
C GLY A 92 5.39 -4.45 -12.91
N PRO A 93 5.31 -5.58 -13.62
CA PRO A 93 4.10 -6.40 -13.65
C PRO A 93 3.63 -6.79 -12.25
N ALA A 94 2.32 -6.69 -12.04
CA ALA A 94 1.66 -7.01 -10.79
C ALA A 94 0.28 -7.63 -11.04
N ARG A 95 -0.20 -8.40 -10.09
CA ARG A 95 -1.52 -9.00 -10.12
C ARG A 95 -2.39 -8.50 -8.99
N VAL A 96 -3.59 -8.04 -9.30
CA VAL A 96 -4.65 -7.79 -8.31
C VAL A 96 -5.49 -9.03 -8.20
N CYS A 97 -5.57 -9.61 -7.00
CA CYS A 97 -6.34 -10.79 -6.68
C CYS A 97 -7.51 -10.42 -5.78
N ALA A 98 -8.71 -10.83 -6.13
CA ALA A 98 -9.85 -10.76 -5.22
C ALA A 98 -9.75 -11.90 -4.21
N ALA A 99 -9.75 -11.59 -2.92
CA ALA A 99 -9.85 -12.58 -1.87
C ALA A 99 -11.33 -12.83 -1.52
N GLU A 100 -11.64 -14.07 -1.20
CA GLU A 100 -12.97 -14.44 -0.74
C GLU A 100 -13.34 -13.71 0.58
N PRO A 101 -14.62 -13.48 0.83
CA PRO A 101 -15.07 -12.89 2.08
C PRO A 101 -14.68 -13.75 3.28
N GLY A 102 -13.61 -13.40 3.93
CA GLY A 102 -13.05 -14.10 5.09
C GLY A 102 -12.58 -13.13 6.15
N THR A 103 -12.10 -13.67 7.28
CA THR A 103 -11.49 -12.90 8.35
C THR A 103 -9.99 -12.66 8.12
N HIS A 104 -9.35 -13.49 7.30
CA HIS A 104 -7.92 -13.44 6.97
C HIS A 104 -7.70 -13.88 5.53
N ILE A 105 -6.58 -13.47 4.94
CA ILE A 105 -6.05 -14.01 3.69
C ILE A 105 -5.16 -15.20 4.07
N THR A 106 -5.63 -16.41 3.76
CA THR A 106 -5.01 -17.68 4.15
C THR A 106 -4.21 -18.31 3.01
N ALA A 107 -3.46 -19.40 3.31
CA ALA A 107 -2.81 -20.19 2.27
C ALA A 107 -3.80 -20.74 1.23
N ALA A 108 -5.03 -21.04 1.63
CA ALA A 108 -6.08 -21.48 0.70
C ALA A 108 -6.51 -20.38 -0.26
N ASP A 109 -6.57 -19.12 0.19
CA ASP A 109 -6.86 -17.96 -0.67
C ASP A 109 -5.71 -17.69 -1.64
N VAL A 110 -4.47 -17.83 -1.18
CA VAL A 110 -3.27 -17.74 -2.02
C VAL A 110 -3.27 -18.82 -3.11
N ALA A 111 -3.61 -20.06 -2.77
CA ALA A 111 -3.68 -21.15 -3.74
C ALA A 111 -4.76 -20.89 -4.82
N LYS A 112 -5.94 -20.38 -4.43
CA LYS A 112 -7.03 -20.00 -5.36
C LYS A 112 -6.64 -18.84 -6.29
N ALA A 113 -5.78 -17.93 -5.83
CA ALA A 113 -5.34 -16.77 -6.62
C ALA A 113 -4.53 -17.14 -7.86
N ASN A 114 -3.99 -18.37 -7.94
CA ASN A 114 -3.25 -18.91 -9.09
C ASN A 114 -2.20 -17.94 -9.67
N LEU A 115 -1.21 -17.60 -8.86
CA LEU A 115 -0.29 -16.50 -9.11
C LEU A 115 0.68 -16.70 -10.28
N GLN A 116 0.95 -17.95 -10.68
CA GLN A 116 1.71 -18.29 -11.91
C GLN A 116 3.03 -17.53 -12.09
N GLY A 117 3.83 -17.40 -11.02
CA GLY A 117 5.14 -16.72 -11.08
C GLY A 117 5.06 -15.19 -10.99
N GLU A 118 3.93 -14.62 -10.63
CA GLU A 118 3.83 -13.18 -10.35
C GLU A 118 4.66 -12.83 -9.11
N THR A 119 5.49 -11.80 -9.23
CA THR A 119 6.37 -11.37 -8.14
C THR A 119 5.81 -10.20 -7.33
N ARG A 120 4.76 -9.52 -7.83
CA ARG A 120 4.05 -8.45 -7.13
C ARG A 120 2.57 -8.79 -7.13
N VAL A 121 1.98 -8.85 -5.94
CA VAL A 121 0.58 -9.28 -5.78
C VAL A 121 -0.13 -8.35 -4.81
N LEU A 122 -1.27 -7.82 -5.22
CA LEU A 122 -2.13 -7.00 -4.38
C LEU A 122 -3.44 -7.75 -4.11
N PHE A 123 -3.82 -7.83 -2.84
CA PHE A 123 -5.07 -8.46 -2.45
C PHE A 123 -6.16 -7.43 -2.24
N LYS A 124 -7.21 -7.54 -3.05
CA LYS A 124 -8.47 -6.82 -2.91
C LYS A 124 -9.42 -7.64 -2.06
N THR A 125 -9.80 -7.09 -0.94
CA THR A 125 -10.68 -7.74 0.03
C THR A 125 -11.89 -6.85 0.35
N ARG A 126 -12.66 -7.23 1.36
CA ARG A 126 -13.71 -6.36 1.93
C ARG A 126 -13.14 -5.09 2.58
N ASN A 127 -11.83 -5.04 2.84
CA ASN A 127 -11.19 -3.91 3.50
C ASN A 127 -11.31 -2.61 2.70
N SER A 128 -11.33 -2.69 1.36
CA SER A 128 -11.59 -1.49 0.52
C SER A 128 -12.89 -0.78 0.92
N GLN A 129 -13.91 -1.51 1.37
CA GLN A 129 -15.15 -0.90 1.88
C GLN A 129 -14.98 -0.31 3.27
N LEU A 130 -14.07 -0.86 4.09
CA LEU A 130 -13.74 -0.30 5.41
C LEU A 130 -12.97 1.01 5.26
N LEU A 131 -12.04 1.09 4.31
CA LEU A 131 -11.32 2.34 4.01
C LEU A 131 -12.27 3.49 3.66
N LYS A 132 -13.33 3.21 2.89
CA LYS A 132 -14.35 4.21 2.51
C LYS A 132 -15.13 4.78 3.69
N LYS A 133 -15.19 4.06 4.83
CA LYS A 133 -15.83 4.57 6.05
C LYS A 133 -15.02 5.69 6.72
N GLY A 134 -13.71 5.79 6.42
CA GLY A 134 -12.83 6.82 6.99
C GLY A 134 -12.53 6.64 8.49
N VAL A 135 -12.89 5.51 9.09
CA VAL A 135 -12.69 5.19 10.50
C VAL A 135 -12.02 3.83 10.61
N TYR A 136 -11.04 3.72 11.52
CA TYR A 136 -10.37 2.45 11.78
C TYR A 136 -11.36 1.38 12.23
N ASP A 137 -11.29 0.20 11.62
CA ASP A 137 -12.07 -0.98 11.96
C ASP A 137 -11.12 -2.15 12.22
N ALA A 138 -11.09 -2.64 13.45
CA ALA A 138 -10.23 -3.75 13.84
C ALA A 138 -10.62 -5.10 13.22
N ASN A 139 -11.83 -5.19 12.63
CA ASN A 139 -12.31 -6.41 11.99
C ASN A 139 -11.93 -6.50 10.49
N PHE A 140 -10.89 -5.80 10.06
CA PHE A 140 -10.38 -5.96 8.69
C PHE A 140 -9.86 -7.39 8.43
N ALA A 141 -9.58 -7.72 7.19
CA ALA A 141 -9.02 -9.01 6.79
C ALA A 141 -7.51 -8.88 6.55
N PRO A 142 -6.64 -9.17 7.55
CA PRO A 142 -5.19 -9.21 7.39
C PRO A 142 -4.75 -10.54 6.75
N PHE A 143 -3.44 -10.67 6.51
CA PHE A 143 -2.85 -11.97 6.23
C PHE A 143 -2.77 -12.80 7.51
N SER A 144 -2.96 -14.11 7.36
CA SER A 144 -2.55 -15.10 8.34
C SER A 144 -1.08 -15.49 8.11
N VAL A 145 -0.44 -16.09 9.11
CA VAL A 145 0.96 -16.53 8.99
C VAL A 145 1.14 -17.58 7.87
N ASP A 146 0.19 -18.49 7.71
CA ASP A 146 0.22 -19.51 6.63
C ASP A 146 0.01 -18.87 5.25
N GLY A 147 -0.85 -17.85 5.13
CA GLY A 147 -1.02 -17.07 3.91
C GLY A 147 0.26 -16.33 3.51
N ALA A 148 0.94 -15.72 4.49
CA ALA A 148 2.22 -15.05 4.27
C ALA A 148 3.29 -16.04 3.78
N LYS A 149 3.44 -17.19 4.44
CA LYS A 149 4.37 -18.23 4.04
C LYS A 149 4.11 -18.77 2.64
N ALA A 150 2.84 -19.01 2.30
CA ALA A 150 2.47 -19.48 0.97
C ALA A 150 2.89 -18.50 -0.14
N LEU A 151 2.80 -17.17 0.11
CA LEU A 151 3.28 -16.15 -0.84
C LEU A 151 4.80 -16.15 -0.96
N VAL A 152 5.51 -16.32 0.15
CA VAL A 152 6.98 -16.46 0.18
C VAL A 152 7.42 -17.66 -0.63
N ASP A 153 6.80 -18.83 -0.42
CA ASP A 153 7.11 -20.08 -1.12
C ASP A 153 6.89 -19.98 -2.64
N LEU A 154 5.96 -19.13 -3.08
CA LEU A 154 5.72 -18.83 -4.49
C LEU A 154 6.70 -17.81 -5.08
N GLY A 155 7.63 -17.29 -4.29
CA GLY A 155 8.66 -16.34 -4.76
C GLY A 155 8.17 -14.91 -4.95
N VAL A 156 7.04 -14.53 -4.34
CA VAL A 156 6.54 -13.16 -4.35
C VAL A 156 7.57 -12.24 -3.68
N LYS A 157 7.74 -11.02 -4.19
CA LYS A 157 8.70 -10.01 -3.72
C LYS A 157 8.03 -8.77 -3.12
N LEU A 158 6.82 -8.47 -3.56
CA LEU A 158 6.01 -7.39 -3.01
C LEU A 158 4.56 -7.85 -2.84
N VAL A 159 4.01 -7.60 -1.67
CA VAL A 159 2.61 -7.90 -1.35
C VAL A 159 1.90 -6.61 -0.98
N GLY A 160 0.76 -6.32 -1.60
CA GLY A 160 -0.12 -5.20 -1.28
C GLY A 160 -1.40 -5.64 -0.59
N LEU A 161 -1.87 -4.84 0.38
CA LEU A 161 -3.15 -5.03 1.04
C LEU A 161 -3.99 -3.75 1.02
N ASP A 162 -5.28 -3.90 0.76
CA ASP A 162 -6.28 -2.84 0.75
C ASP A 162 -6.72 -2.42 2.17
N TYR A 163 -5.76 -2.32 3.09
CA TYR A 163 -5.95 -1.75 4.43
C TYR A 163 -4.64 -1.21 5.00
N LEU A 164 -4.76 -0.59 6.20
CA LEU A 164 -3.66 0.13 6.87
C LEU A 164 -2.56 -0.78 7.42
N SER A 165 -2.74 -2.09 7.43
CA SER A 165 -1.79 -3.05 7.95
C SER A 165 -1.98 -4.42 7.31
N ALA A 166 -0.89 -5.08 6.95
CA ALA A 166 -0.88 -6.48 6.49
C ALA A 166 -1.22 -7.47 7.61
N ALA A 167 -1.05 -7.07 8.88
CA ALA A 167 -1.24 -7.93 10.03
C ALA A 167 -2.28 -7.38 11.02
N GLY A 168 -3.07 -8.28 11.62
CA GLY A 168 -3.96 -7.96 12.73
C GLY A 168 -3.19 -7.51 13.98
N ALA A 169 -3.85 -6.79 14.89
CA ALA A 169 -3.20 -6.21 16.06
C ALA A 169 -2.46 -7.23 16.94
N SER A 170 -2.99 -8.45 17.09
CA SER A 170 -2.39 -9.54 17.86
C SER A 170 -1.29 -10.32 17.12
N GLU A 171 -1.18 -10.16 15.79
CA GLU A 171 -0.29 -10.95 14.94
C GLU A 171 0.73 -10.10 14.17
N GLN A 172 0.97 -8.86 14.63
CA GLN A 172 1.88 -7.91 13.99
C GLN A 172 3.27 -8.51 13.73
N VAL A 173 3.88 -9.09 14.74
CA VAL A 173 5.23 -9.65 14.63
C VAL A 173 5.28 -10.91 13.78
N PRO A 174 4.47 -11.96 14.03
CA PRO A 174 4.61 -13.23 13.29
C PRO A 174 4.28 -13.08 11.80
N VAL A 175 3.27 -12.30 11.43
CA VAL A 175 2.89 -12.10 10.01
C VAL A 175 3.94 -11.27 9.28
N ARG A 176 4.37 -10.12 9.86
CA ARG A 176 5.37 -9.28 9.21
C ARG A 176 6.72 -9.97 9.08
N ARG A 177 7.15 -10.70 10.11
CA ARG A 177 8.39 -11.47 10.03
C ARG A 177 8.30 -12.60 9.00
N ALA A 178 7.14 -13.25 8.85
CA ALA A 178 6.96 -14.25 7.80
C ALA A 178 7.24 -13.68 6.40
N PHE A 179 6.97 -12.39 6.15
CA PHE A 179 7.31 -11.70 4.90
C PHE A 179 8.74 -11.15 4.91
N LEU A 180 9.07 -10.30 5.88
CA LEU A 180 10.29 -9.48 5.87
C LEU A 180 11.57 -10.30 6.09
N ASP A 181 11.54 -11.39 6.87
CA ASP A 181 12.66 -12.33 7.03
C ASP A 181 13.07 -12.97 5.69
N HIS A 182 12.16 -12.97 4.69
CA HIS A 182 12.38 -13.54 3.35
C HIS A 182 12.49 -12.47 2.26
N GLY A 183 12.63 -11.20 2.64
CA GLY A 183 12.79 -10.08 1.72
C GLY A 183 11.54 -9.74 0.90
N VAL A 184 10.36 -10.14 1.35
CA VAL A 184 9.09 -9.72 0.77
C VAL A 184 8.67 -8.39 1.36
N ILE A 185 8.47 -7.39 0.51
CA ILE A 185 8.14 -6.01 0.88
C ILE A 185 6.62 -5.85 0.98
N LEU A 186 6.17 -5.07 1.95
CA LEU A 186 4.75 -4.81 2.18
C LEU A 186 4.37 -3.42 1.65
N LEU A 187 3.29 -3.37 0.85
CA LEU A 187 2.62 -2.14 0.40
C LEU A 187 1.26 -2.09 1.10
N GLU A 188 1.10 -1.17 2.02
CA GLU A 188 -0.09 -1.03 2.86
C GLU A 188 -0.89 0.21 2.50
N GLY A 189 -2.18 0.22 2.82
CA GLY A 189 -3.04 1.38 2.61
C GLY A 189 -3.40 1.65 1.16
N VAL A 190 -3.57 0.63 0.32
CA VAL A 190 -4.03 0.83 -1.07
C VAL A 190 -5.55 0.74 -1.17
N ASP A 191 -6.18 1.62 -1.93
CA ASP A 191 -7.61 1.54 -2.28
C ASP A 191 -7.79 0.78 -3.59
N LEU A 192 -8.25 -0.46 -3.51
CA LEU A 192 -8.53 -1.32 -4.65
C LEU A 192 -10.03 -1.39 -5.02
N SER A 193 -10.89 -0.57 -4.39
CA SER A 193 -12.35 -0.67 -4.57
C SER A 193 -12.79 -0.61 -6.02
N ASP A 194 -12.18 0.24 -6.84
CA ASP A 194 -12.54 0.45 -8.24
C ASP A 194 -11.62 -0.30 -9.22
N VAL A 195 -10.70 -1.14 -8.70
CA VAL A 195 -9.77 -1.93 -9.50
C VAL A 195 -10.34 -3.35 -9.71
N PRO A 196 -10.58 -3.79 -10.95
CA PRO A 196 -10.90 -5.19 -11.24
C PRO A 196 -9.74 -6.13 -10.87
N ALA A 197 -10.05 -7.38 -10.54
CA ALA A 197 -9.01 -8.40 -10.46
C ALA A 197 -8.39 -8.63 -11.85
N GLY A 198 -7.05 -8.72 -11.92
CA GLY A 198 -6.37 -8.82 -13.22
C GLY A 198 -4.87 -8.52 -13.12
N ARG A 199 -4.23 -8.42 -14.28
CA ARG A 199 -2.80 -8.08 -14.41
C ARG A 199 -2.66 -6.62 -14.79
N TYR A 200 -1.70 -5.98 -14.14
CA TYR A 200 -1.40 -4.56 -14.29
C TYR A 200 0.11 -4.34 -14.29
N GLU A 201 0.52 -3.13 -14.56
CA GLU A 201 1.83 -2.64 -14.18
C GLU A 201 1.68 -1.74 -12.96
N LEU A 202 2.42 -2.07 -11.90
CA LEU A 202 2.45 -1.32 -10.64
C LEU A 202 3.58 -0.31 -10.64
N PHE A 203 3.30 0.88 -10.11
CA PHE A 203 4.26 1.93 -9.78
C PHE A 203 3.98 2.37 -8.35
N CYS A 204 4.88 2.07 -7.42
CA CYS A 204 4.74 2.48 -6.02
C CYS A 204 6.08 2.84 -5.35
N PRO A 205 7.02 3.52 -6.05
CA PRO A 205 8.28 3.89 -5.41
C PRO A 205 8.05 4.81 -4.21
N PRO A 206 8.58 4.44 -3.02
CA PRO A 206 8.46 5.25 -1.81
C PRO A 206 9.35 6.48 -1.88
N ILE A 207 9.10 7.45 -0.99
CA ILE A 207 10.01 8.56 -0.77
C ILE A 207 11.35 8.00 -0.29
N LYS A 208 12.47 8.47 -0.87
CA LYS A 208 13.82 8.02 -0.53
C LYS A 208 14.29 8.67 0.76
N LEU A 209 13.94 8.09 1.90
CA LEU A 209 14.28 8.56 3.25
C LEU A 209 15.45 7.74 3.81
N ALA A 210 16.60 8.37 4.03
CA ALA A 210 17.78 7.70 4.56
C ALA A 210 17.55 7.16 5.97
N GLY A 211 17.85 5.88 6.21
CA GLY A 211 17.75 5.21 7.50
C GLY A 211 16.32 4.93 7.97
N SER A 212 15.32 5.05 7.09
CA SER A 212 13.92 4.87 7.47
C SER A 212 13.47 3.40 7.39
N ASP A 213 12.57 3.04 8.28
CA ASP A 213 11.90 1.73 8.38
C ASP A 213 10.71 1.58 7.40
N GLY A 214 10.35 2.67 6.71
CA GLY A 214 9.30 2.71 5.71
C GLY A 214 9.16 4.11 5.11
N ALA A 215 8.30 4.28 4.12
CA ALA A 215 7.98 5.60 3.59
C ALA A 215 6.64 5.61 2.85
N PRO A 216 5.93 6.76 2.86
CA PRO A 216 4.78 6.97 2.00
C PRO A 216 5.14 6.88 0.52
N CYS A 217 4.21 6.41 -0.29
CA CYS A 217 4.34 6.34 -1.74
C CYS A 217 3.05 6.80 -2.44
N ARG A 218 3.18 7.15 -3.74
CA ARG A 218 2.01 7.22 -4.63
C ARG A 218 1.93 5.92 -5.41
N ALA A 219 0.95 5.08 -5.08
CA ALA A 219 0.75 3.81 -5.76
C ALA A 219 -0.25 3.95 -6.92
N VAL A 220 0.15 3.49 -8.10
CA VAL A 220 -0.64 3.57 -9.32
C VAL A 220 -0.59 2.23 -10.04
N LEU A 221 -1.73 1.78 -10.54
CA LEU A 221 -1.83 0.65 -11.46
C LEU A 221 -2.14 1.13 -12.87
N ARG A 222 -1.43 0.59 -13.85
CA ARG A 222 -1.66 0.80 -15.28
C ARG A 222 -2.18 -0.48 -15.90
N GLU A 223 -3.28 -0.43 -16.66
CA GLU A 223 -3.73 -1.59 -17.45
C GLU A 223 -2.64 -2.00 -18.45
N LEU A 224 -2.42 -3.31 -18.55
CA LEU A 224 -1.60 -3.88 -19.62
C LEU A 224 -2.47 -3.96 -20.88
N VAL A 225 -1.98 -3.38 -21.96
CA VAL A 225 -2.61 -3.42 -23.28
C VAL A 225 -2.22 -4.71 -24.02
#